data_f68e116cbf2b98c590c96e6cb8be4422
#
_entry.id   f68e116cbf2b98c590c96e6cb8be4422
#
_cell.length_a   1.000
_cell.length_b   1.000
_cell.length_c   1.000
_cell.angle_alpha   90.00
_cell.angle_beta   90.00
_cell.angle_gamma   90.00
#
_symmetry.space_group_name_H-M   'P 1'
#
loop_
_entity.id
_entity.type
_entity.pdbx_description
1 polymer ?
#
loop_
_entity_poly.entity_id
_entity_poly.type
_entity_poly.pdbx_seq_one_letter_code
_entity_poly.pdbx_strand_id
1 'polypeptide(L)'
;MKKIYSLLLILVLPLLSACEGYLDKPDSDDVTVDKAFETVKSARKVLNNLYYEVRTAAYNVNTRKIPYAQACDDGLPGSGLWGDKFHSGSWTPDDDPNMGDDNQGGSPTCSFWNNTYKRVRKANLFLENLYRAKGDESEKTRMYAEARFLRAFYYSELVRRFGGIIILDHSIDANDYSALTNQPRETFENSVEWVCNELTEAARDLPPVCSASDVGRATDAACYAVMARLRITA
;
A
#
# COMPACT_ATOMS: atom_id res chain seq x y z
N MET A 1 48.06 -44.71 26.60
CA MET A 1 47.61 -43.31 26.41
C MET A 1 47.59 -42.87 24.95
N LYS A 2 48.63 -43.06 24.14
CA LYS A 2 48.66 -42.66 22.71
C LYS A 2 47.52 -43.24 21.86
N LYS A 3 47.07 -44.47 22.08
CA LYS A 3 45.94 -45.10 21.36
C LYS A 3 44.58 -44.48 21.66
N ILE A 4 44.39 -43.93 22.85
CA ILE A 4 43.13 -43.27 23.26
C ILE A 4 43.02 -41.95 22.56
N TYR A 5 44.08 -41.17 22.48
CA TYR A 5 44.10 -39.87 21.74
C TYR A 5 43.88 -40.04 20.23
N SER A 6 44.42 -41.12 19.65
CA SER A 6 44.16 -41.44 18.23
C SER A 6 42.71 -41.82 17.97
N LEU A 7 42.05 -42.53 18.90
CA LEU A 7 40.64 -42.88 18.76
C LEU A 7 39.72 -41.67 18.96
N LEU A 8 40.11 -40.76 19.87
CA LEU A 8 39.39 -39.51 20.11
C LEU A 8 39.50 -38.54 18.92
N LEU A 9 40.66 -38.50 18.27
CA LEU A 9 40.88 -37.68 17.06
C LEU A 9 40.04 -38.18 15.89
N ILE A 10 39.91 -39.50 15.67
CA ILE A 10 39.08 -40.09 14.62
C ILE A 10 37.58 -39.86 14.87
N LEU A 11 37.15 -39.75 16.13
CA LEU A 11 35.75 -39.49 16.49
C LEU A 11 35.36 -38.01 16.31
N VAL A 12 36.33 -37.08 16.40
CA VAL A 12 36.07 -35.62 16.31
C VAL A 12 36.12 -35.12 14.87
N LEU A 13 36.93 -35.77 13.97
CA LEU A 13 37.02 -35.37 12.56
C LEU A 13 35.65 -35.30 11.82
N PRO A 14 34.71 -36.25 11.94
CA PRO A 14 33.44 -36.18 11.22
C PRO A 14 32.48 -35.12 11.79
N LEU A 15 32.73 -34.58 12.98
CA LEU A 15 31.90 -33.50 13.55
C LEU A 15 32.22 -32.13 12.93
N LEU A 16 33.36 -32.00 12.25
CA LEU A 16 33.76 -30.74 11.60
C LEU A 16 33.23 -30.62 10.17
N SER A 17 32.73 -31.70 9.57
CA SER A 17 32.16 -31.69 8.21
C SER A 17 30.61 -31.60 8.17
N ALA A 18 29.97 -31.48 9.30
CA ALA A 18 28.51 -31.51 9.39
C ALA A 18 27.80 -30.17 9.07
N CYS A 19 28.53 -29.14 8.62
CA CYS A 19 27.96 -27.79 8.42
C CYS A 19 27.98 -27.29 6.98
N GLU A 20 28.25 -28.12 5.97
CA GLU A 20 28.31 -27.64 4.56
C GLU A 20 26.95 -27.27 3.97
N GLY A 21 25.83 -27.64 4.55
CA GLY A 21 24.50 -27.28 4.04
C GLY A 21 23.73 -26.26 4.89
N TYR A 22 24.25 -25.91 6.07
CA TYR A 22 23.52 -25.00 6.97
C TYR A 22 23.63 -23.52 6.57
N LEU A 23 24.64 -23.16 5.79
CA LEU A 23 24.83 -21.81 5.26
C LEU A 23 24.26 -21.62 3.86
N ASP A 24 23.90 -22.70 3.16
CA ASP A 24 23.07 -22.63 1.97
C ASP A 24 21.64 -22.36 2.41
N LYS A 25 21.41 -21.12 2.78
CA LYS A 25 20.05 -20.61 2.94
C LYS A 25 19.35 -20.86 1.60
N PRO A 26 18.27 -21.67 1.55
CA PRO A 26 17.47 -21.71 0.33
C PRO A 26 17.16 -20.25 -0.01
N ASP A 27 17.29 -19.90 -1.29
CA ASP A 27 16.92 -18.57 -1.78
C ASP A 27 15.72 -18.10 -0.98
N SER A 28 15.90 -16.98 -0.26
CA SER A 28 14.83 -16.49 0.61
C SER A 28 13.55 -16.49 -0.22
N ASP A 29 12.45 -16.99 0.31
CA ASP A 29 11.13 -16.93 -0.35
C ASP A 29 10.70 -15.48 -0.64
N ASP A 30 11.60 -14.52 -0.45
CA ASP A 30 11.43 -13.14 -0.85
C ASP A 30 11.26 -13.10 -2.36
N VAL A 31 10.03 -12.84 -2.76
CA VAL A 31 9.65 -12.70 -4.16
C VAL A 31 10.41 -11.51 -4.73
N THR A 32 11.48 -11.77 -5.46
CA THR A 32 12.22 -10.72 -6.17
C THR A 32 11.30 -10.04 -7.18
N VAL A 33 11.60 -8.79 -7.52
CA VAL A 33 10.84 -8.04 -8.56
C VAL A 33 10.77 -8.86 -9.85
N ASP A 34 11.85 -9.56 -10.21
CA ASP A 34 11.92 -10.40 -11.42
C ASP A 34 10.89 -11.54 -11.37
N LYS A 35 10.82 -12.29 -10.26
CA LYS A 35 9.83 -13.36 -10.07
C LYS A 35 8.39 -12.82 -10.01
N ALA A 36 8.20 -11.64 -9.40
CA ALA A 36 6.89 -10.99 -9.28
C ALA A 36 6.31 -10.61 -10.65
N PHE A 37 7.15 -10.19 -11.57
CA PHE A 37 6.77 -9.73 -12.91
C PHE A 37 7.22 -10.67 -14.04
N GLU A 38 7.45 -11.94 -13.76
CA GLU A 38 7.79 -12.92 -14.78
C GLU A 38 6.61 -13.23 -15.71
N THR A 39 5.41 -13.31 -15.16
CA THR A 39 4.17 -13.63 -15.89
C THR A 39 3.03 -12.72 -15.45
N VAL A 40 2.03 -12.56 -16.31
CA VAL A 40 0.77 -11.87 -15.98
C VAL A 40 0.10 -12.49 -14.73
N LYS A 41 0.18 -13.82 -14.58
CA LYS A 41 -0.35 -14.52 -13.41
C LYS A 41 0.35 -14.13 -12.11
N SER A 42 1.68 -13.98 -12.13
CA SER A 42 2.45 -13.53 -10.95
C SER A 42 2.20 -12.03 -10.67
N ALA A 43 2.20 -11.20 -11.71
CA ALA A 43 1.88 -9.78 -11.59
C ALA A 43 0.46 -9.54 -11.04
N ARG A 44 -0.52 -10.38 -11.41
CA ARG A 44 -1.88 -10.30 -10.84
C ARG A 44 -1.91 -10.50 -9.33
N LYS A 45 -1.02 -11.32 -8.77
CA LYS A 45 -0.92 -11.46 -7.30
C LYS A 45 -0.44 -10.17 -6.64
N VAL A 46 0.51 -9.46 -7.28
CA VAL A 46 0.99 -8.16 -6.81
C VAL A 46 -0.14 -7.12 -6.86
N LEU A 47 -0.89 -7.09 -7.96
CA LEU A 47 -2.06 -6.21 -8.10
C LEU A 47 -3.13 -6.50 -7.03
N ASN A 48 -3.40 -7.78 -6.76
CA ASN A 48 -4.35 -8.16 -5.71
C ASN A 48 -3.90 -7.67 -4.33
N ASN A 49 -2.59 -7.63 -4.07
CA ASN A 49 -2.09 -7.06 -2.82
C ASN A 49 -2.33 -5.54 -2.74
N LEU A 50 -2.25 -4.81 -3.86
CA LEU A 50 -2.67 -3.40 -3.89
C LEU A 50 -4.15 -3.25 -3.53
N TYR A 51 -5.04 -4.07 -4.09
CA TYR A 51 -6.45 -4.05 -3.70
C TYR A 51 -6.68 -4.36 -2.21
N TYR A 52 -5.95 -5.33 -1.66
CA TYR A 52 -6.04 -5.67 -0.24
C TYR A 52 -5.72 -4.49 0.68
N GLU A 53 -4.87 -3.59 0.24
CA GLU A 53 -4.51 -2.39 0.99
C GLU A 53 -5.52 -1.24 0.87
N VAL A 54 -6.57 -1.37 0.03
CA VAL A 54 -7.68 -0.42 -0.01
C VAL A 54 -8.45 -0.52 1.29
N ARG A 55 -8.39 0.53 2.09
CA ARG A 55 -9.10 0.57 3.36
C ARG A 55 -10.47 1.20 3.19
N THR A 56 -11.47 0.49 3.63
CA THR A 56 -12.78 1.08 3.85
C THR A 56 -12.78 1.81 5.19
N ALA A 57 -13.21 3.06 5.19
CA ALA A 57 -13.32 3.90 6.37
C ALA A 57 -14.26 3.32 7.47
N ALA A 58 -15.06 2.33 7.10
CA ALA A 58 -16.08 1.77 7.96
C ALA A 58 -15.63 0.57 8.80
N TYR A 59 -14.43 0.01 8.60
CA TYR A 59 -14.17 -1.31 9.17
C TYR A 59 -12.81 -1.42 9.85
N ASN A 60 -12.82 -1.23 11.15
CA ASN A 60 -11.80 -1.84 12.00
C ASN A 60 -12.29 -2.00 13.45
N VAL A 61 -13.07 -3.05 13.68
CA VAL A 61 -13.65 -3.36 14.99
C VAL A 61 -12.58 -3.79 16.01
N ASN A 62 -11.40 -4.24 15.55
CA ASN A 62 -10.37 -4.83 16.40
C ASN A 62 -9.23 -3.88 16.80
N THR A 63 -9.21 -2.66 16.30
CA THR A 63 -8.24 -1.67 16.71
C THR A 63 -8.99 -0.47 17.28
N ARG A 64 -8.42 0.24 18.22
CA ARG A 64 -8.98 1.45 18.86
C ARG A 64 -9.30 2.58 17.87
N LYS A 65 -9.71 2.23 16.65
CA LYS A 65 -10.01 3.12 15.54
C LYS A 65 -11.46 3.49 15.59
N ILE A 66 -11.71 4.76 15.44
CA ILE A 66 -13.05 5.31 15.49
C ILE A 66 -13.65 5.19 14.09
N PRO A 67 -14.76 4.48 13.93
CA PRO A 67 -15.60 4.65 12.75
C PRO A 67 -15.99 6.11 12.61
N TYR A 68 -16.12 6.61 11.40
CA TYR A 68 -16.59 7.99 11.17
C TYR A 68 -17.92 8.30 11.89
N ALA A 69 -18.77 7.29 12.07
CA ALA A 69 -19.99 7.40 12.84
C ALA A 69 -19.77 7.86 14.31
N GLN A 70 -18.60 7.63 14.87
CA GLN A 70 -18.25 8.08 16.22
C GLN A 70 -17.60 9.47 16.24
N ALA A 71 -17.33 10.05 15.08
CA ALA A 71 -16.84 11.41 14.93
C ALA A 71 -17.99 12.39 14.58
N CYS A 72 -19.21 11.90 14.52
CA CYS A 72 -20.44 12.66 14.27
C CYS A 72 -21.52 12.24 15.28
N ASP A 73 -22.72 12.72 15.13
CA ASP A 73 -23.86 12.46 16.00
C ASP A 73 -24.54 11.09 15.80
N ASP A 74 -24.07 10.31 14.81
CA ASP A 74 -24.60 8.95 14.55
C ASP A 74 -24.20 7.91 15.61
N GLY A 75 -23.19 8.19 16.41
CA GLY A 75 -22.71 7.25 17.42
C GLY A 75 -21.88 7.89 18.52
N LEU A 76 -22.02 7.35 19.74
CA LEU A 76 -21.19 7.75 20.86
C LEU A 76 -20.04 6.74 21.05
N PRO A 77 -18.80 7.18 21.19
CA PRO A 77 -17.71 6.32 21.58
C PRO A 77 -17.85 5.87 23.03
N GLY A 78 -17.34 4.70 23.36
CA GLY A 78 -17.13 4.33 24.76
C GLY A 78 -16.09 5.26 25.41
N SER A 79 -16.20 5.47 26.72
CA SER A 79 -15.32 6.40 27.44
C SER A 79 -13.81 6.05 27.25
N GLY A 80 -12.98 7.07 27.10
CA GLY A 80 -11.54 6.93 26.92
C GLY A 80 -11.11 6.54 25.51
N LEU A 81 -12.00 6.58 24.54
CA LEU A 81 -11.72 6.38 23.13
C LEU A 81 -11.53 7.73 22.42
N TRP A 82 -10.85 7.68 21.26
CA TRP A 82 -10.55 8.89 20.47
C TRP A 82 -11.78 9.72 20.06
N GLY A 83 -12.96 9.07 19.90
CA GLY A 83 -14.20 9.75 19.61
C GLY A 83 -14.62 10.75 20.68
N ASP A 84 -14.22 10.57 21.93
CA ASP A 84 -14.50 11.51 23.01
C ASP A 84 -13.95 12.91 22.72
N LYS A 85 -12.84 13.02 21.98
CA LYS A 85 -12.25 14.29 21.60
C LYS A 85 -13.10 15.10 20.63
N PHE A 86 -13.81 14.44 19.70
CA PHE A 86 -14.76 15.11 18.82
C PHE A 86 -15.96 15.66 19.60
N HIS A 87 -16.54 14.83 20.46
CA HIS A 87 -17.72 15.21 21.25
C HIS A 87 -17.40 16.25 22.32
N SER A 88 -16.20 16.20 22.88
CA SER A 88 -15.76 17.20 23.88
C SER A 88 -15.19 18.48 23.26
N GLY A 89 -15.02 18.54 21.94
CA GLY A 89 -14.42 19.68 21.26
C GLY A 89 -12.91 19.84 21.54
N SER A 90 -12.26 18.83 22.08
CA SER A 90 -10.82 18.84 22.39
C SER A 90 -9.94 18.26 21.28
N TRP A 91 -10.50 18.03 20.11
CA TRP A 91 -9.77 17.54 18.95
C TRP A 91 -8.82 18.59 18.40
N THR A 92 -7.61 18.14 18.05
CA THR A 92 -6.57 18.96 17.42
C THR A 92 -6.12 18.33 16.11
N PRO A 93 -5.41 19.04 15.21
CA PRO A 93 -4.82 18.47 14.02
C PRO A 93 -3.83 17.30 14.28
N ASP A 94 -3.32 17.19 15.51
CA ASP A 94 -2.47 16.08 15.93
C ASP A 94 -3.27 14.81 16.25
N ASP A 95 -4.59 14.93 16.36
CA ASP A 95 -5.52 13.85 16.58
C ASP A 95 -6.12 13.41 15.25
N ASP A 96 -5.51 12.47 14.52
CA ASP A 96 -6.13 11.94 13.31
C ASP A 96 -7.05 10.76 13.64
N PRO A 97 -8.38 10.84 13.40
CA PRO A 97 -9.31 9.77 13.70
C PRO A 97 -9.10 8.50 12.87
N ASN A 98 -8.39 8.62 11.74
CA ASN A 98 -8.01 7.47 10.92
C ASN A 98 -6.73 6.78 11.39
N MET A 99 -6.33 7.17 12.58
CA MET A 99 -5.09 6.73 13.18
C MET A 99 -5.07 5.32 13.67
N GLY A 100 -3.97 4.84 13.72
CA GLY A 100 -3.66 3.55 14.24
C GLY A 100 -3.85 2.51 13.16
N ASP A 101 -3.11 2.63 12.14
CA ASP A 101 -2.88 1.57 11.21
C ASP A 101 -2.00 0.51 11.80
N ASP A 102 -1.16 0.93 12.70
CA ASP A 102 -0.16 0.08 13.28
C ASP A 102 -0.51 -0.21 14.73
N ASN A 103 -0.47 -1.47 15.09
CA ASN A 103 -0.62 -1.98 16.45
C ASN A 103 0.47 -1.46 17.42
N GLN A 104 1.22 -0.47 17.01
CA GLN A 104 2.39 0.05 17.71
C GLN A 104 2.12 1.51 18.01
N GLY A 105 1.96 1.88 19.25
CA GLY A 105 1.70 3.21 19.79
C GLY A 105 2.53 4.38 19.24
N GLY A 106 2.62 4.46 17.91
CA GLY A 106 3.30 5.52 17.19
C GLY A 106 2.47 6.78 17.08
N SER A 107 3.13 7.87 16.78
CA SER A 107 2.51 9.17 16.60
C SER A 107 1.37 9.10 15.58
N PRO A 108 0.26 9.56 15.96
CA PRO A 108 -1.00 9.44 15.24
C PRO A 108 -0.97 10.02 13.84
N THR A 109 -0.45 11.18 13.68
CA THR A 109 -0.54 12.00 12.49
C THR A 109 0.24 11.48 11.29
N CYS A 110 1.29 10.68 11.53
CA CYS A 110 2.16 10.22 10.46
C CYS A 110 1.74 8.89 9.83
N SER A 111 0.91 8.08 10.50
CA SER A 111 0.66 6.71 10.05
C SER A 111 -0.16 6.64 8.76
N PHE A 112 -1.24 7.42 8.63
CA PHE A 112 -2.04 7.43 7.40
C PHE A 112 -1.26 8.00 6.21
N TRP A 113 -0.57 9.11 6.41
CA TRP A 113 0.29 9.74 5.40
C TRP A 113 1.36 8.76 4.94
N ASN A 114 2.18 8.28 5.86
CA ASN A 114 3.30 7.39 5.54
C ASN A 114 2.85 6.08 4.88
N ASN A 115 1.80 5.46 5.41
CA ASN A 115 1.30 4.20 4.88
C ASN A 115 0.67 4.38 3.49
N THR A 116 0.02 5.52 3.25
CA THR A 116 -0.52 5.78 1.92
C THR A 116 0.59 6.02 0.90
N TYR A 117 1.66 6.72 1.26
CA TYR A 117 2.82 6.83 0.35
C TYR A 117 3.55 5.51 0.12
N LYS A 118 3.59 4.59 1.10
CA LYS A 118 4.06 3.21 0.88
C LYS A 118 3.21 2.49 -0.18
N ARG A 119 1.88 2.69 -0.16
CA ARG A 119 0.95 2.13 -1.16
C ARG A 119 1.15 2.76 -2.53
N VAL A 120 1.30 4.07 -2.60
CA VAL A 120 1.64 4.79 -3.84
C VAL A 120 2.95 4.25 -4.42
N ARG A 121 3.99 4.08 -3.60
CA ARG A 121 5.26 3.49 -4.06
C ARG A 121 5.07 2.08 -4.64
N LYS A 122 4.28 1.24 -3.99
CA LYS A 122 3.97 -0.10 -4.51
C LYS A 122 3.22 -0.04 -5.84
N ALA A 123 2.27 0.90 -5.99
CA ALA A 123 1.57 1.11 -7.25
C ALA A 123 2.52 1.59 -8.35
N ASN A 124 3.43 2.51 -8.06
CA ASN A 124 4.45 2.96 -9.01
C ASN A 124 5.36 1.81 -9.44
N LEU A 125 5.88 1.01 -8.49
CA LEU A 125 6.67 -0.16 -8.81
C LEU A 125 5.91 -1.16 -9.69
N PHE A 126 4.61 -1.33 -9.47
CA PHE A 126 3.79 -2.17 -10.32
C PHE A 126 3.69 -1.62 -11.74
N LEU A 127 3.36 -0.34 -11.89
CA LEU A 127 3.23 0.33 -13.19
C LEU A 127 4.55 0.29 -13.99
N GLU A 128 5.67 0.49 -13.33
CA GLU A 128 7.00 0.48 -13.93
C GLU A 128 7.47 -0.91 -14.38
N ASN A 129 6.98 -1.98 -13.79
CA ASN A 129 7.50 -3.34 -14.05
C ASN A 129 6.51 -4.24 -14.81
N LEU A 130 5.24 -3.87 -14.93
CA LEU A 130 4.22 -4.73 -15.55
C LEU A 130 4.55 -5.11 -17.01
N TYR A 131 5.21 -4.21 -17.76
CA TYR A 131 5.60 -4.47 -19.14
C TYR A 131 6.50 -5.71 -19.30
N ARG A 132 7.24 -6.09 -18.23
CA ARG A 132 8.14 -7.26 -18.22
C ARG A 132 7.39 -8.58 -18.17
N ALA A 133 6.14 -8.57 -17.71
CA ALA A 133 5.35 -9.77 -17.51
C ALA A 133 4.99 -10.42 -18.85
N LYS A 134 5.28 -11.72 -18.98
CA LYS A 134 4.91 -12.51 -20.15
C LYS A 134 3.43 -12.91 -20.04
N GLY A 135 2.65 -12.70 -21.12
CA GLY A 135 1.24 -13.09 -21.17
C GLY A 135 0.41 -12.19 -22.07
N ASP A 136 -0.89 -12.21 -21.88
CA ASP A 136 -1.86 -11.48 -22.70
C ASP A 136 -1.71 -9.96 -22.52
N GLU A 137 -1.53 -9.25 -23.63
CA GLU A 137 -1.39 -7.79 -23.64
C GLU A 137 -2.69 -7.08 -23.23
N SER A 138 -3.85 -7.62 -23.60
CA SER A 138 -5.15 -7.07 -23.17
C SER A 138 -5.32 -7.14 -21.65
N GLU A 139 -4.88 -8.25 -21.05
CA GLU A 139 -4.87 -8.39 -19.59
C GLU A 139 -3.90 -7.43 -18.94
N LYS A 140 -2.70 -7.23 -19.52
CA LYS A 140 -1.74 -6.24 -19.02
C LYS A 140 -2.28 -4.81 -19.08
N THR A 141 -2.91 -4.44 -20.20
CA THR A 141 -3.52 -3.10 -20.36
C THR A 141 -4.56 -2.87 -19.26
N ARG A 142 -5.45 -3.83 -19.03
CA ARG A 142 -6.43 -3.74 -17.95
C ARG A 142 -5.78 -3.64 -16.56
N MET A 143 -4.78 -4.47 -16.28
CA MET A 143 -4.07 -4.46 -15.00
C MET A 143 -3.32 -3.14 -14.77
N TYR A 144 -2.80 -2.54 -15.82
CA TYR A 144 -2.17 -1.23 -15.78
C TYR A 144 -3.19 -0.14 -15.39
N ALA A 145 -4.36 -0.16 -16.02
CA ALA A 145 -5.45 0.76 -15.70
C ALA A 145 -5.96 0.57 -14.25
N GLU A 146 -6.09 -0.69 -13.79
CA GLU A 146 -6.45 -0.98 -12.39
C GLU A 146 -5.40 -0.41 -11.41
N ALA A 147 -4.12 -0.54 -11.70
CA ALA A 147 -3.05 0.00 -10.85
C ALA A 147 -3.03 1.55 -10.85
N ARG A 148 -3.30 2.19 -12.00
CA ARG A 148 -3.49 3.65 -12.08
C ARG A 148 -4.67 4.10 -11.24
N PHE A 149 -5.80 3.42 -11.34
CA PHE A 149 -6.97 3.69 -10.52
C PHE A 149 -6.63 3.61 -9.02
N LEU A 150 -5.95 2.56 -8.58
CA LEU A 150 -5.58 2.37 -7.17
C LEU A 150 -4.62 3.48 -6.69
N ARG A 151 -3.63 3.84 -7.50
CA ARG A 151 -2.73 4.97 -7.21
C ARG A 151 -3.50 6.28 -7.03
N ALA A 152 -4.37 6.59 -7.98
CA ALA A 152 -5.21 7.78 -7.93
C ALA A 152 -6.18 7.76 -6.74
N PHE A 153 -6.74 6.59 -6.41
CA PHE A 153 -7.59 6.41 -5.23
C PHE A 153 -6.82 6.72 -3.94
N TYR A 154 -5.59 6.20 -3.78
CA TYR A 154 -4.75 6.50 -2.61
C TYR A 154 -4.46 8.00 -2.50
N TYR A 155 -4.15 8.65 -3.61
CA TYR A 155 -3.94 10.09 -3.63
C TYR A 155 -5.22 10.86 -3.32
N SER A 156 -6.38 10.43 -3.80
CA SER A 156 -7.67 11.08 -3.47
C SER A 156 -7.95 11.08 -1.97
N GLU A 157 -7.57 10.00 -1.29
CA GLU A 157 -7.72 9.90 0.15
C GLU A 157 -6.73 10.81 0.92
N LEU A 158 -5.52 11.03 0.38
CA LEU A 158 -4.57 12.01 0.93
C LEU A 158 -5.07 13.44 0.73
N VAL A 159 -5.49 13.78 -0.50
CA VAL A 159 -5.99 15.13 -0.84
C VAL A 159 -7.16 15.53 0.06
N ARG A 160 -8.11 14.63 0.25
CA ARG A 160 -9.29 14.88 1.10
C ARG A 160 -8.96 15.14 2.57
N ARG A 161 -7.83 14.65 3.07
CA ARG A 161 -7.44 14.81 4.49
C ARG A 161 -6.42 15.91 4.70
N PHE A 162 -5.52 16.10 3.75
CA PHE A 162 -4.34 16.94 3.94
C PHE A 162 -4.27 18.14 2.98
N GLY A 163 -5.24 18.28 2.08
CA GLY A 163 -5.20 19.32 1.05
C GLY A 163 -4.16 19.01 -0.02
N GLY A 164 -3.29 19.98 -0.34
CA GLY A 164 -2.19 19.75 -1.28
C GLY A 164 -1.24 18.65 -0.81
N ILE A 165 -0.75 17.84 -1.71
CA ILE A 165 0.07 16.65 -1.45
C ILE A 165 1.34 16.62 -2.28
N ILE A 166 2.27 15.74 -1.94
CA ILE A 166 3.45 15.45 -2.76
C ILE A 166 3.03 14.42 -3.82
N ILE A 167 3.20 14.75 -5.09
CA ILE A 167 2.88 13.83 -6.18
C ILE A 167 4.15 13.11 -6.62
N LEU A 168 4.14 11.79 -6.47
CA LEU A 168 5.19 10.89 -6.92
C LEU A 168 4.61 9.97 -7.99
N ASP A 169 4.88 10.24 -9.25
CA ASP A 169 4.38 9.47 -10.40
C ASP A 169 5.27 8.27 -10.76
N HIS A 170 6.42 8.16 -10.11
CA HIS A 170 7.39 7.07 -10.24
C HIS A 170 7.91 6.60 -8.88
N SER A 171 8.60 5.46 -8.87
CA SER A 171 9.24 4.96 -7.66
C SER A 171 10.57 5.69 -7.42
N ILE A 172 10.78 6.21 -6.23
CA ILE A 172 12.06 6.80 -5.82
C ILE A 172 12.89 5.71 -5.13
N ASP A 173 14.19 5.65 -5.46
CA ASP A 173 15.11 4.76 -4.75
C ASP A 173 15.19 5.18 -3.27
N ALA A 174 15.04 4.20 -2.38
CA ALA A 174 15.13 4.44 -0.93
C ALA A 174 16.49 4.98 -0.48
N ASN A 175 17.54 4.79 -1.28
CA ASN A 175 18.88 5.31 -1.03
C ASN A 175 19.09 6.73 -1.58
N ASP A 176 18.19 7.23 -2.44
CA ASP A 176 18.24 8.61 -2.94
C ASP A 176 17.52 9.54 -1.97
N TYR A 177 18.20 9.85 -0.87
CA TYR A 177 17.67 10.72 0.16
C TYR A 177 17.37 12.14 -0.36
N SER A 178 18.11 12.62 -1.32
CA SER A 178 17.90 13.96 -1.90
C SER A 178 16.61 14.03 -2.71
N ALA A 179 16.31 13.01 -3.49
CA ALA A 179 15.04 12.91 -4.21
C ALA A 179 13.83 12.78 -3.29
N LEU A 180 13.99 12.15 -2.11
CA LEU A 180 12.92 12.01 -1.13
C LEU A 180 12.64 13.29 -0.35
N THR A 181 13.66 14.09 -0.03
CA THR A 181 13.54 15.25 0.86
C THR A 181 13.17 16.55 0.13
N ASN A 182 13.47 16.65 -1.16
CA ASN A 182 13.29 17.88 -1.95
C ASN A 182 11.97 17.92 -2.74
N GLN A 183 10.98 17.10 -2.37
CA GLN A 183 9.68 17.08 -3.04
C GLN A 183 8.74 18.10 -2.40
N PRO A 184 8.40 19.21 -3.07
CA PRO A 184 7.43 20.16 -2.55
C PRO A 184 6.02 19.56 -2.60
N ARG A 185 5.16 20.03 -1.70
CA ARG A 185 3.72 19.75 -1.81
C ARG A 185 3.14 20.61 -2.95
N GLU A 186 2.32 20.00 -3.77
CA GLU A 186 1.49 20.71 -4.73
C GLU A 186 0.40 21.52 -4.04
N THR A 187 -0.19 22.45 -4.78
CA THR A 187 -1.41 23.12 -4.33
C THR A 187 -2.56 22.12 -4.26
N PHE A 188 -3.61 22.46 -3.52
CA PHE A 188 -4.81 21.63 -3.45
C PHE A 188 -5.42 21.43 -4.85
N GLU A 189 -5.57 22.50 -5.61
CA GLU A 189 -6.11 22.48 -6.97
C GLU A 189 -5.29 21.58 -7.90
N ASN A 190 -3.96 21.76 -7.97
CA ASN A 190 -3.09 20.92 -8.77
C ASN A 190 -3.17 19.45 -8.37
N SER A 191 -3.29 19.17 -7.08
CA SER A 191 -3.43 17.80 -6.56
C SER A 191 -4.73 17.16 -7.02
N VAL A 192 -5.84 17.89 -6.96
CA VAL A 192 -7.16 17.44 -7.44
C VAL A 192 -7.12 17.19 -8.95
N GLU A 193 -6.55 18.11 -9.71
CA GLU A 193 -6.46 17.98 -11.17
C GLU A 193 -5.63 16.78 -11.57
N TRP A 194 -4.47 16.58 -10.95
CA TRP A 194 -3.61 15.44 -11.22
C TRP A 194 -4.34 14.10 -10.96
N VAL A 195 -5.03 13.97 -9.83
CA VAL A 195 -5.79 12.76 -9.50
C VAL A 195 -6.92 12.54 -10.49
N CYS A 196 -7.64 13.59 -10.89
CA CYS A 196 -8.71 13.48 -11.89
C CYS A 196 -8.17 13.04 -13.26
N ASN A 197 -7.01 13.54 -13.68
CA ASN A 197 -6.36 13.14 -14.92
C ASN A 197 -5.95 11.67 -14.89
N GLU A 198 -5.36 11.20 -13.79
CA GLU A 198 -5.03 9.77 -13.62
C GLU A 198 -6.26 8.87 -13.71
N LEU A 199 -7.36 9.27 -13.06
CA LEU A 199 -8.62 8.52 -13.12
C LEU A 199 -9.24 8.52 -14.51
N THR A 200 -9.15 9.64 -15.23
CA THR A 200 -9.64 9.75 -16.62
C THR A 200 -8.88 8.81 -17.54
N GLU A 201 -7.57 8.76 -17.42
CA GLU A 201 -6.74 7.86 -18.20
C GLU A 201 -6.99 6.39 -17.82
N ALA A 202 -7.17 6.07 -16.54
CA ALA A 202 -7.51 4.73 -16.11
C ALA A 202 -8.87 4.26 -16.64
N ALA A 203 -9.86 5.16 -16.68
CA ALA A 203 -11.22 4.85 -17.13
C ALA A 203 -11.28 4.39 -18.61
N ARG A 204 -10.31 4.78 -19.45
CA ARG A 204 -10.29 4.40 -20.86
C ARG A 204 -10.12 2.89 -21.08
N ASP A 205 -9.34 2.24 -20.23
CA ASP A 205 -8.95 0.85 -20.37
C ASP A 205 -9.64 -0.06 -19.32
N LEU A 206 -10.48 0.52 -18.46
CA LEU A 206 -11.28 -0.23 -17.51
C LEU A 206 -12.63 -0.62 -18.08
N PRO A 207 -13.15 -1.82 -17.75
CA PRO A 207 -14.46 -2.25 -18.21
C PRO A 207 -15.57 -1.44 -17.51
N PRO A 208 -16.71 -1.21 -18.19
CA PRO A 208 -17.88 -0.57 -17.58
C PRO A 208 -18.55 -1.46 -16.52
N VAL A 209 -18.41 -2.76 -16.66
CA VAL A 209 -18.97 -3.76 -15.74
C VAL A 209 -17.97 -4.89 -15.55
N CYS A 210 -17.74 -5.29 -14.32
CA CYS A 210 -16.91 -6.45 -14.01
C CYS A 210 -17.66 -7.76 -14.29
N SER A 211 -16.93 -8.79 -14.74
CA SER A 211 -17.43 -10.16 -14.75
C SER A 211 -17.72 -10.66 -13.33
N ALA A 212 -18.51 -11.72 -13.21
CA ALA A 212 -18.83 -12.31 -11.88
C ALA A 212 -17.58 -12.73 -11.09
N SER A 213 -16.49 -13.13 -11.78
CA SER A 213 -15.21 -13.49 -11.16
C SER A 213 -14.39 -12.29 -10.71
N ASP A 214 -14.70 -11.10 -11.23
CA ASP A 214 -13.94 -9.87 -11.00
C ASP A 214 -14.71 -8.84 -10.15
N VAL A 215 -15.78 -9.26 -9.51
CA VAL A 215 -16.55 -8.38 -8.61
C VAL A 215 -15.63 -7.77 -7.55
N GLY A 216 -15.69 -6.43 -7.42
CA GLY A 216 -14.83 -5.65 -6.51
C GLY A 216 -13.58 -5.06 -7.18
N ARG A 217 -13.31 -5.36 -8.45
CA ARG A 217 -12.27 -4.68 -9.22
C ARG A 217 -12.73 -3.33 -9.74
N ALA A 218 -11.77 -2.48 -10.07
CA ALA A 218 -12.04 -1.17 -10.62
C ALA A 218 -12.78 -1.25 -11.98
N THR A 219 -13.71 -0.32 -12.14
CA THR A 219 -14.44 -0.07 -13.38
C THR A 219 -14.29 1.41 -13.76
N ASP A 220 -14.64 1.77 -14.98
CA ASP A 220 -14.72 3.17 -15.41
C ASP A 220 -15.67 3.98 -14.51
N ALA A 221 -16.82 3.39 -14.16
CA ALA A 221 -17.78 4.01 -13.24
C ALA A 221 -17.15 4.31 -11.85
N ALA A 222 -16.27 3.44 -11.35
CA ALA A 222 -15.55 3.68 -10.12
C ALA A 222 -14.62 4.90 -10.23
N CYS A 223 -13.96 5.10 -11.39
CA CYS A 223 -13.15 6.29 -11.64
C CYS A 223 -13.98 7.56 -11.56
N TYR A 224 -15.13 7.59 -12.26
CA TYR A 224 -16.02 8.75 -12.24
C TYR A 224 -16.61 9.03 -10.85
N ALA A 225 -16.92 8.00 -10.08
CA ALA A 225 -17.40 8.15 -8.70
C ALA A 225 -16.34 8.78 -7.79
N VAL A 226 -15.06 8.37 -7.90
CA VAL A 226 -13.97 8.97 -7.13
C VAL A 226 -13.72 10.41 -7.56
N MET A 227 -13.73 10.70 -8.86
CA MET A 227 -13.60 12.07 -9.39
C MET A 227 -14.72 12.98 -8.88
N ALA A 228 -15.97 12.53 -8.96
CA ALA A 228 -17.12 13.30 -8.48
C ALA A 228 -17.00 13.62 -7.00
N ARG A 229 -16.67 12.60 -6.18
CA ARG A 229 -16.46 12.79 -4.75
C ARG A 229 -15.33 13.77 -4.44
N LEU A 230 -14.22 13.71 -5.18
CA LEU A 230 -13.09 14.60 -4.96
C LEU A 230 -13.44 16.05 -5.35
N ARG A 231 -14.11 16.25 -6.49
CA ARG A 231 -14.50 17.59 -6.95
C ARG A 231 -15.59 18.25 -6.09
N ILE A 232 -16.44 17.49 -5.40
CA ILE A 232 -17.42 18.04 -4.44
C ILE A 232 -16.70 18.53 -3.18
N THR A 233 -15.54 17.95 -2.83
CA THR A 233 -14.76 18.37 -1.66
C THR A 233 -13.74 19.46 -1.98
N ALA A 234 -13.52 19.77 -3.26
CA ALA A 234 -12.66 20.83 -3.76
C ALA A 234 -13.46 22.13 -3.98
#